data_bb7605e110acfc0a33ce99bae0f0458b
#
_entry.id   bb7605e110acfc0a33ce99bae0f0458b
#
_cell.length_a   1.000
_cell.length_b   1.000
_cell.length_c   1.000
_cell.angle_alpha   90.00
_cell.angle_beta   90.00
_cell.angle_gamma   90.00
#
_symmetry.space_group_name_H-M   'P 1'
#
loop_
_entity.id
_entity.type
_entity.pdbx_description
1 polymer ?
#
loop_
_entity_poly.entity_id
_entity_poly.type
_entity_poly.pdbx_seq_one_letter_code
_entity_poly.pdbx_strand_id
1 'polypeptide(L)' 'MQYGYVFTDPKRSKIVLLTKQGNVKYLSTNTKENINKAYCLRDITTMKVLYTALREKDLIDEMDIVDIQELYGKN' A
#
# COMPACT_ATOMS: atom_id res chain seq x y z
N MET A 1 15.92 -1.81 4.24
CA MET A 1 15.11 -1.16 3.19
C MET A 1 14.10 -2.16 2.63
N GLN A 2 12.86 -1.76 2.48
CA GLN A 2 11.83 -2.61 1.90
C GLN A 2 11.83 -2.49 0.39
N TYR A 3 11.44 -3.56 -0.27
CA TYR A 3 11.30 -3.63 -1.72
C TYR A 3 9.89 -4.10 -2.06
N GLY A 4 9.42 -3.71 -3.24
CA GLY A 4 8.18 -4.20 -3.78
C GLY A 4 7.17 -3.09 -3.97
N TYR A 5 5.90 -3.43 -3.85
CA TYR A 5 4.79 -2.54 -4.18
C TYR A 5 3.91 -2.30 -2.97
N VAL A 6 3.38 -1.10 -2.89
CA VAL A 6 2.44 -0.71 -1.84
C VAL A 6 1.19 -0.12 -2.49
N PHE A 7 0.10 -0.07 -1.74
CA PHE A 7 -1.11 0.63 -2.18
C PHE A 7 -1.06 2.08 -1.74
N THR A 8 -1.37 2.99 -2.64
CA THR A 8 -1.50 4.41 -2.33
C THR A 8 -2.82 4.95 -2.85
N ASP A 9 -3.43 5.84 -2.07
CA ASP A 9 -4.60 6.57 -2.53
C ASP A 9 -4.12 7.72 -3.41
N PRO A 10 -4.51 7.75 -4.70
CA PRO A 10 -4.02 8.78 -5.63
C PRO A 10 -4.48 10.19 -5.26
N LYS A 11 -5.55 10.32 -4.50
CA LYS A 11 -6.12 11.64 -4.15
C LYS A 11 -5.64 12.17 -2.81
N ARG A 12 -5.26 11.27 -1.89
CA ARG A 12 -5.01 11.65 -0.48
C ARG A 12 -3.63 11.30 0.01
N SER A 13 -2.79 10.74 -0.86
CA SER A 13 -1.44 10.29 -0.50
C SER A 13 -1.41 9.35 0.71
N LYS A 14 -2.44 8.55 0.87
CA LYS A 14 -2.50 7.55 1.93
C LYS A 14 -1.86 6.25 1.51
N ILE A 15 -1.34 5.53 2.47
CA ILE A 15 -0.69 4.23 2.28
C ILE A 15 -1.43 3.21 3.13
N VAL A 16 -1.57 2.00 2.61
CA VAL A 16 -2.31 0.94 3.30
C VAL A 16 -1.41 0.13 4.20
N LEU A 17 -1.84 -0.08 5.42
CA LEU A 17 -1.26 -1.00 6.38
C LEU A 17 -2.26 -2.13 6.63
N LEU A 18 -1.83 -3.39 6.50
CA LEU A 18 -2.63 -4.53 6.92
C LEU A 18 -2.18 -4.97 8.31
N THR A 19 -3.14 -5.12 9.21
CA THR A 19 -2.86 -5.59 10.56
C THR A 19 -2.85 -7.11 10.60
N LYS A 20 -2.33 -7.68 11.69
CA LYS A 20 -2.32 -9.13 11.90
C LYS A 20 -3.72 -9.72 11.97
N GLN A 21 -4.71 -8.92 12.36
CA GLN A 21 -6.10 -9.33 12.44
C GLN A 21 -6.82 -9.28 11.09
N GLY A 22 -6.14 -8.88 10.03
CA GLY A 22 -6.73 -8.76 8.71
C GLY A 22 -7.47 -7.45 8.47
N ASN A 23 -7.33 -6.48 9.35
CA ASN A 23 -7.93 -5.16 9.20
C ASN A 23 -7.04 -4.26 8.35
N VAL A 24 -7.66 -3.28 7.72
CA VAL A 24 -6.96 -2.29 6.89
C VAL A 24 -6.93 -0.95 7.62
N LYS A 25 -5.76 -0.35 7.67
CA LYS A 25 -5.58 1.02 8.16
C LYS A 25 -4.91 1.86 7.09
N TYR A 26 -5.26 3.14 7.06
CA TYR A 26 -4.67 4.09 6.12
C TYR A 26 -3.68 4.98 6.86
N LEU A 27 -2.46 5.03 6.34
CA LEU A 27 -1.42 5.92 6.85
C LEU A 27 -1.47 7.20 6.03
N SER A 28 -1.54 8.34 6.69
CA SER A 28 -1.94 9.60 6.07
C SER A 28 -0.85 10.35 5.32
N THR A 29 0.42 9.91 5.39
CA THR A 29 1.53 10.65 4.76
C THR A 29 2.57 9.71 4.20
N ASN A 30 3.37 10.23 3.24
CA ASN A 30 4.46 9.51 2.61
C ASN A 30 5.79 9.65 3.36
N THR A 31 5.78 9.74 4.67
CA THR A 31 7.03 9.77 5.43
C THR A 31 7.74 8.41 5.33
N LYS A 32 9.05 8.42 5.48
CA LYS A 32 9.83 7.17 5.50
C LYS A 32 9.30 6.20 6.55
N GLU A 33 8.91 6.71 7.70
CA GLU A 33 8.34 5.90 8.77
C GLU A 33 7.07 5.18 8.32
N ASN A 34 6.14 5.89 7.69
CA ASN A 34 4.89 5.31 7.22
C ASN A 34 5.13 4.34 6.05
N ILE A 35 6.03 4.68 5.13
CA ILE A 35 6.40 3.79 4.04
C ILE A 35 6.91 2.45 4.59
N ASN A 36 7.74 2.50 5.63
CA ASN A 36 8.30 1.30 6.24
C ASN A 36 7.24 0.45 6.95
N LYS A 37 6.14 1.05 7.37
CA LYS A 37 5.03 0.33 8.02
C LYS A 37 4.02 -0.22 7.02
N ALA A 38 4.03 0.27 5.78
CA ALA A 38 3.04 -0.11 4.78
C ALA A 38 3.14 -1.60 4.43
N TYR A 39 2.00 -2.17 4.06
CA TYR A 39 1.98 -3.54 3.56
C TYR A 39 2.62 -3.59 2.19
N CYS A 40 3.64 -4.40 2.05
CA CYS A 40 4.48 -4.44 0.86
C CYS A 40 4.63 -5.86 0.34
N LEU A 41 4.40 -6.06 -0.96
CA LEU A 41 4.65 -7.33 -1.65
C LEU A 41 5.63 -7.09 -2.79
N ARG A 42 6.54 -8.04 -2.99
CA ARG A 42 7.55 -7.92 -4.04
C ARG A 42 7.01 -8.20 -5.44
N ASP A 43 6.01 -9.06 -5.54
CA ASP A 43 5.48 -9.49 -6.82
C ASP A 43 4.25 -8.67 -7.19
N ILE A 44 4.31 -7.97 -8.34
CA ILE A 44 3.21 -7.13 -8.79
C ILE A 44 1.95 -7.95 -9.09
N THR A 45 2.09 -9.15 -9.61
CA THR A 45 0.95 -10.01 -9.91
C THR A 45 0.20 -10.38 -8.63
N THR A 46 0.95 -10.79 -7.60
CA THR A 46 0.36 -11.09 -6.28
C THR A 46 -0.30 -9.86 -5.67
N MET A 47 0.32 -8.68 -5.85
CA MET A 47 -0.24 -7.42 -5.38
C MET A 47 -1.58 -7.11 -6.04
N LYS A 48 -1.70 -7.36 -7.34
CA LYS A 48 -2.95 -7.16 -8.07
C LYS A 48 -4.04 -8.12 -7.62
N VAL A 49 -3.69 -9.37 -7.35
CA VAL A 49 -4.63 -10.36 -6.81
C VAL A 49 -5.14 -9.91 -5.44
N LEU A 50 -4.24 -9.47 -4.59
CA LEU A 50 -4.60 -8.95 -3.27
C LEU A 50 -5.51 -7.73 -3.38
N TYR A 51 -5.20 -6.81 -4.29
CA TYR A 51 -6.02 -5.63 -4.53
C TYR A 51 -7.45 -6.02 -4.87
N THR A 52 -7.63 -6.96 -5.79
CA THR A 52 -8.94 -7.43 -6.19
C THR A 52 -9.70 -8.03 -5.01
N ALA A 53 -9.03 -8.86 -4.21
CA ALA A 53 -9.64 -9.48 -3.03
C ALA A 53 -10.08 -8.44 -2.00
N LEU A 54 -9.24 -7.44 -1.74
CA LEU A 54 -9.56 -6.39 -0.78
C LEU A 54 -10.70 -5.50 -1.26
N ARG A 55 -10.76 -5.24 -2.56
CA ARG A 55 -11.86 -4.49 -3.16
C ARG A 55 -13.18 -5.24 -3.06
N GLU A 56 -13.18 -6.53 -3.34
CA GLU A 56 -14.37 -7.35 -3.24
C GLU A 56 -14.95 -7.41 -1.83
N LYS A 57 -14.09 -7.29 -0.83
CA LYS A 57 -14.51 -7.27 0.58
C LYS A 57 -14.82 -5.86 1.09
N ASP A 58 -14.75 -4.86 0.24
CA ASP A 58 -14.93 -3.45 0.62
C ASP A 58 -13.95 -2.97 1.70
N LEU A 59 -12.77 -3.56 1.74
CA LEU A 59 -11.75 -3.17 2.71
C LEU A 59 -10.90 -2.00 2.26
N ILE A 60 -10.79 -1.78 0.95
CA ILE A 60 -10.09 -0.62 0.40
C ILE A 60 -10.89 -0.01 -0.75
N ASP A 61 -10.69 1.29 -0.98
CA ASP A 61 -11.20 2.00 -2.15
C ASP A 61 -10.25 1.81 -3.33
N GLU A 62 -10.51 2.50 -4.44
CA GLU A 62 -9.58 2.51 -5.55
C GLU A 62 -8.22 3.03 -5.11
N MET A 63 -7.20 2.26 -5.40
CA MET A 63 -5.81 2.55 -5.01
C MET A 63 -4.90 2.34 -6.20
N ASP A 64 -3.79 3.07 -6.23
CA ASP A 64 -2.69 2.78 -7.13
C ASP A 64 -1.76 1.75 -6.49
N ILE A 65 -1.18 0.90 -7.31
CA ILE A 65 -0.11 0.01 -6.89
C ILE A 65 1.19 0.67 -7.33
N VAL A 66 2.01 1.06 -6.38
CA VAL A 66 3.21 1.86 -6.62
C VAL A 66 4.44 1.14 -6.10
N ASP A 67 5.51 1.18 -6.90
CA ASP A 67 6.81 0.68 -6.46
C ASP A 67 7.31 1.55 -5.30
N ILE A 68 7.68 0.91 -4.20
CA ILE A 68 8.09 1.60 -2.98
C ILE A 68 9.30 2.51 -3.22
N GLN A 69 10.17 2.17 -4.18
CA GLN A 69 11.33 2.99 -4.51
C GLN A 69 10.93 4.34 -5.11
N GLU A 70 9.81 4.37 -5.82
CA GLU A 70 9.29 5.65 -6.33
C GLU A 70 8.89 6.58 -5.21
N LEU A 71 8.33 6.03 -4.13
CA LEU A 71 7.95 6.84 -2.97
C LEU A 71 9.17 7.41 -2.27
N TYR A 72 10.22 6.60 -2.11
CA TYR A 72 11.47 7.10 -1.55
C TYR A 72 12.12 8.17 -2.41
N GLY A 73 12.03 8.03 -3.71
CA GLY A 73 12.61 8.99 -4.65
C GLY A 73 11.93 10.35 -4.66
N LYS A 74 10.71 10.44 -4.18
CA LYS A 74 9.95 11.69 -4.12
C LYS A 74 10.21 12.51 -2.85
N ASN A 75 10.93 11.95 -1.94
CA ASN A 75 11.30 12.61 -0.69
C ASN A 75 12.77 13.04 -0.74
#